data_a19c11d878117a1508caf5be4ee684a2
#
_entry.id   a19c11d878117a1508caf5be4ee684a2
#
_cell.length_a   1.000
_cell.length_b   1.000
_cell.length_c   1.000
_cell.angle_alpha   90.00
_cell.angle_beta   90.00
_cell.angle_gamma   90.00
#
_symmetry.space_group_name_H-M   'P 1'
#
loop_
_entity.id
_entity.type
_entity.pdbx_description
1 polymer ?
#
loop_
_entity_poly.entity_id
_entity_poly.type
_entity_poly.pdbx_seq_one_letter_code
_entity_poly.pdbx_strand_id
1 'polypeptide(L)'
;MLDEIAYRGPAGRAIVEANGATMGVVWTEPQSDSFSDLIAESLVRDAGAEGHLAEAQATSEGLTLVRDQLGRAPLYYGQMDDDTLCFASEVKAMLEATHDVNEVPPGHRYDGKKMKAYFHLKKKRPIKGSTEDIAHELQRRLADSVERRVSESGKLVGSWLSGGLESSTMAALARPHVDKLYTFAAGTPNAPDLEHAREMAEFIDSDHHEVIVTFNEMMDALPEVIYHLESFDALLVRSSITNYLVAKAASDYVPAVFSGEGGDELFAGYEYIKSMDIEDLPDELIDITNRLHNTALQRVDRSSAAHGTIAHVGFLDPDVVDYALRIPSDMKLHDGVEKWILRRAMDGLLPDSILDRTKSKFWEGAGVGEQLSQYAE
;
A
#
# COMPACT_ATOMS: atom_id res chain seq x y z
N MET A 1 -6.04 13.10 -20.13
CA MET A 1 -5.16 12.63 -19.03
C MET A 1 -5.75 12.94 -17.64
N LEU A 2 -5.91 14.22 -17.24
CA LEU A 2 -6.37 14.53 -15.86
C LEU A 2 -7.80 14.05 -15.58
N ASP A 3 -8.70 14.13 -16.55
CA ASP A 3 -10.09 13.67 -16.41
C ASP A 3 -10.18 12.15 -16.17
N GLU A 4 -9.26 11.37 -16.77
CA GLU A 4 -9.19 9.90 -16.62
C GLU A 4 -8.84 9.44 -15.19
N ILE A 5 -8.19 10.30 -14.42
CA ILE A 5 -7.80 10.01 -13.02
C ILE A 5 -8.45 10.94 -12.01
N ALA A 6 -9.50 11.69 -12.41
CA ALA A 6 -10.17 12.64 -11.51
C ALA A 6 -10.79 11.97 -10.28
N TYR A 7 -11.19 10.71 -10.37
CA TYR A 7 -11.72 9.92 -9.27
C TYR A 7 -10.71 9.70 -8.13
N ARG A 8 -9.39 9.77 -8.40
CA ARG A 8 -8.33 9.66 -7.37
C ARG A 8 -8.36 10.82 -6.37
N GLY A 9 -8.97 11.95 -6.74
CA GLY A 9 -9.06 13.12 -5.89
C GLY A 9 -10.36 13.89 -6.11
N PRO A 10 -11.49 13.39 -5.57
CA PRO A 10 -12.81 13.95 -5.82
C PRO A 10 -13.03 15.33 -5.19
N ALA A 11 -12.21 15.74 -4.25
CA ALA A 11 -12.36 17.02 -3.56
C ALA A 11 -11.91 18.23 -4.38
N GLY A 12 -11.08 18.00 -5.42
CA GLY A 12 -10.68 19.08 -6.30
C GLY A 12 -9.57 18.73 -7.26
N ARG A 13 -9.31 19.64 -8.20
CA ARG A 13 -8.25 19.50 -9.20
C ARG A 13 -7.69 20.84 -9.62
N ALA A 14 -6.45 20.86 -10.08
CA ALA A 14 -5.79 22.02 -10.67
C ALA A 14 -4.84 21.60 -11.79
N ILE A 15 -4.56 22.58 -12.67
CA ILE A 15 -3.45 22.50 -13.63
C ILE A 15 -2.45 23.58 -13.20
N VAL A 16 -1.20 23.19 -12.99
CA VAL A 16 -0.11 24.09 -12.59
C VAL A 16 0.99 24.06 -13.63
N GLU A 17 1.65 25.20 -13.83
CA GLU A 17 2.73 25.36 -14.79
C GLU A 17 3.97 25.92 -14.10
N ALA A 18 5.13 25.32 -14.37
CA ALA A 18 6.41 25.79 -13.87
C ALA A 18 7.55 25.36 -14.82
N ASN A 19 8.46 26.27 -15.13
CA ASN A 19 9.66 26.03 -15.93
C ASN A 19 9.39 25.29 -17.27
N GLY A 20 8.26 25.59 -17.93
CA GLY A 20 7.88 24.97 -19.19
C GLY A 20 7.29 23.56 -19.07
N ALA A 21 7.02 23.09 -17.87
CA ALA A 21 6.28 21.86 -17.60
C ALA A 21 4.86 22.21 -17.13
N THR A 22 3.90 21.37 -17.51
CA THR A 22 2.49 21.44 -17.09
C THR A 22 2.16 20.17 -16.31
N MET A 23 1.58 20.30 -15.11
CA MET A 23 1.14 19.19 -14.30
C MET A 23 -0.33 19.35 -13.92
N GLY A 24 -1.12 18.32 -14.18
CA GLY A 24 -2.45 18.17 -13.62
C GLY A 24 -2.37 17.45 -12.27
N VAL A 25 -3.07 17.94 -11.26
CA VAL A 25 -3.15 17.33 -9.93
C VAL A 25 -4.57 17.24 -9.44
N VAL A 26 -4.87 16.18 -8.69
CA VAL A 26 -6.15 15.96 -8.00
C VAL A 26 -5.90 15.68 -6.53
N TRP A 27 -6.88 15.95 -5.65
CA TRP A 27 -6.73 15.74 -4.20
C TRP A 27 -8.00 15.21 -3.56
N THR A 28 -7.83 14.48 -2.45
CA THR A 28 -8.89 13.75 -1.74
C THR A 28 -9.62 14.58 -0.70
N GLU A 29 -9.02 15.66 -0.19
CA GLU A 29 -9.58 16.52 0.84
C GLU A 29 -9.64 17.97 0.35
N PRO A 30 -10.65 18.76 0.77
CA PRO A 30 -10.70 20.19 0.44
C PRO A 30 -9.41 20.92 0.83
N GLN A 31 -8.86 21.69 -0.11
CA GLN A 31 -7.62 22.44 0.07
C GLN A 31 -7.89 23.95 0.06
N SER A 32 -6.92 24.72 0.58
CA SER A 32 -6.95 26.19 0.54
C SER A 32 -6.81 26.70 -0.90
N ASP A 33 -7.24 27.93 -1.15
CA ASP A 33 -7.12 28.60 -2.45
C ASP A 33 -5.66 28.71 -2.94
N SER A 34 -4.68 28.71 -2.02
CA SER A 34 -3.25 28.75 -2.33
C SER A 34 -2.63 27.36 -2.60
N PHE A 35 -3.40 26.28 -2.58
CA PHE A 35 -2.86 24.94 -2.75
C PHE A 35 -2.23 24.72 -4.14
N SER A 36 -2.80 25.29 -5.20
CA SER A 36 -2.22 25.24 -6.54
C SER A 36 -0.83 25.91 -6.61
N ASP A 37 -0.62 26.99 -5.87
CA ASP A 37 0.68 27.69 -5.79
C ASP A 37 1.71 26.80 -5.05
N LEU A 38 1.30 26.14 -3.96
CA LEU A 38 2.16 25.20 -3.23
C LEU A 38 2.57 24.00 -4.09
N ILE A 39 1.65 23.49 -4.92
CA ILE A 39 1.97 22.42 -5.88
C ILE A 39 2.94 22.91 -6.95
N ALA A 40 2.74 24.12 -7.50
CA ALA A 40 3.65 24.69 -8.49
C ALA A 40 5.05 24.91 -7.90
N GLU A 41 5.15 25.36 -6.63
CA GLU A 41 6.42 25.44 -5.91
C GLU A 41 7.07 24.08 -5.69
N SER A 42 6.29 23.03 -5.35
CA SER A 42 6.82 21.68 -5.15
C SER A 42 7.35 21.08 -6.45
N LEU A 43 6.74 21.41 -7.61
CA LEU A 43 7.19 20.98 -8.93
C LEU A 43 8.60 21.49 -9.28
N VAL A 44 9.09 22.57 -8.66
CA VAL A 44 10.42 23.16 -8.92
C VAL A 44 11.43 22.92 -7.80
N ARG A 45 11.02 22.35 -6.66
CA ARG A 45 11.94 22.01 -5.57
C ARG A 45 12.73 20.76 -5.89
N ASP A 46 13.91 20.64 -5.28
CA ASP A 46 14.64 19.37 -5.32
C ASP A 46 13.82 18.26 -4.68
N ALA A 47 13.64 17.18 -5.42
CA ALA A 47 12.98 15.99 -4.93
C ALA A 47 13.71 15.47 -3.68
N GLY A 48 13.26 15.91 -2.52
CA GLY A 48 13.80 15.52 -1.23
C GLY A 48 13.31 14.12 -0.86
N ALA A 49 14.22 13.25 -0.58
CA ALA A 49 14.04 11.82 -0.50
C ALA A 49 13.14 11.32 0.65
N GLU A 50 12.59 12.16 1.51
CA GLU A 50 11.87 11.71 2.70
C GLU A 50 10.35 11.83 2.52
N GLY A 51 9.71 10.68 2.28
CA GLY A 51 8.26 10.52 2.43
C GLY A 51 7.44 10.67 1.16
N HIS A 52 7.94 11.24 0.10
CA HIS A 52 7.22 11.37 -1.16
C HIS A 52 7.19 10.04 -1.92
N LEU A 53 6.06 9.77 -2.57
CA LEU A 53 5.80 8.48 -3.20
C LEU A 53 6.11 8.51 -4.70
N ALA A 54 5.72 9.60 -5.38
CA ALA A 54 6.06 9.87 -6.78
C ALA A 54 6.14 11.38 -7.00
N GLU A 55 7.14 11.84 -7.73
CA GLU A 55 7.40 13.26 -7.93
C GLU A 55 7.70 13.58 -9.38
N ALA A 56 7.25 14.74 -9.83
CA ALA A 56 7.66 15.37 -11.07
C ALA A 56 8.30 16.73 -10.74
N GLN A 57 9.51 16.96 -11.19
CA GLN A 57 10.28 18.16 -10.91
C GLN A 57 10.67 18.87 -12.22
N ALA A 58 10.23 20.10 -12.39
CA ALA A 58 10.59 20.94 -13.53
C ALA A 58 11.84 21.77 -13.22
N THR A 59 12.89 21.56 -14.01
CA THR A 59 14.16 22.30 -13.91
C THR A 59 14.47 23.07 -15.20
N SER A 60 15.51 23.88 -15.20
CA SER A 60 16.01 24.53 -16.42
C SER A 60 16.53 23.53 -17.47
N GLU A 61 16.81 22.29 -17.08
CA GLU A 61 17.29 21.21 -17.97
C GLU A 61 16.15 20.32 -18.50
N GLY A 62 14.93 20.53 -18.01
CA GLY A 62 13.74 19.75 -18.35
C GLY A 62 13.02 19.14 -17.16
N LEU A 63 12.10 18.22 -17.44
CA LEU A 63 11.33 17.51 -16.44
C LEU A 63 12.10 16.28 -15.93
N THR A 64 12.15 16.14 -14.61
CA THR A 64 12.67 14.96 -13.94
C THR A 64 11.53 14.25 -13.21
N LEU A 65 11.45 12.94 -13.34
CA LEU A 65 10.50 12.08 -12.64
C LEU A 65 11.24 11.23 -11.62
N VAL A 66 10.71 11.11 -10.40
CA VAL A 66 11.29 10.30 -9.34
C VAL A 66 10.21 9.42 -8.72
N ARG A 67 10.47 8.12 -8.61
CA ARG A 67 9.59 7.19 -7.91
C ARG A 67 10.25 6.70 -6.63
N ASP A 68 9.48 6.59 -5.56
CA ASP A 68 9.98 6.16 -4.25
C ASP A 68 10.68 4.79 -4.27
N GLN A 69 11.39 4.51 -3.19
CA GLN A 69 12.27 3.34 -3.05
C GLN A 69 11.60 1.99 -3.31
N LEU A 70 10.30 1.87 -3.00
CA LEU A 70 9.52 0.63 -3.10
C LEU A 70 8.42 0.70 -4.17
N GLY A 71 8.20 1.88 -4.78
CA GLY A 71 7.15 2.09 -5.76
C GLY A 71 5.75 2.06 -5.15
N ARG A 72 5.59 2.58 -3.94
CA ARG A 72 4.30 2.66 -3.22
C ARG A 72 3.27 3.46 -4.00
N ALA A 73 3.69 4.54 -4.65
CA ALA A 73 2.87 5.24 -5.64
C ALA A 73 3.25 4.83 -7.06
N PRO A 74 2.28 4.71 -7.97
CA PRO A 74 2.55 4.43 -9.37
C PRO A 74 3.06 5.68 -10.09
N LEU A 75 3.94 5.46 -11.09
CA LEU A 75 4.43 6.53 -11.97
C LEU A 75 4.79 5.95 -13.34
N TYR A 76 4.13 6.46 -14.36
CA TYR A 76 4.36 6.10 -15.75
C TYR A 76 4.83 7.31 -16.55
N TYR A 77 5.58 7.06 -17.63
CA TYR A 77 6.08 8.09 -18.52
C TYR A 77 6.06 7.59 -19.97
N GLY A 78 6.14 8.53 -20.90
CA GLY A 78 6.23 8.25 -22.32
C GLY A 78 6.56 9.50 -23.11
N GLN A 79 6.68 9.34 -24.43
CA GLN A 79 6.86 10.47 -25.34
C GLN A 79 5.66 10.59 -26.26
N MET A 80 5.23 11.83 -26.48
CA MET A 80 4.23 12.18 -27.49
C MET A 80 4.90 12.22 -28.88
N ASP A 81 4.10 12.34 -29.94
CA ASP A 81 4.58 12.37 -31.34
C ASP A 81 5.55 13.52 -31.62
N ASP A 82 5.54 14.58 -30.82
CA ASP A 82 6.41 15.75 -30.92
C ASP A 82 7.63 15.69 -29.99
N ASP A 83 7.96 14.50 -29.47
CA ASP A 83 9.02 14.24 -28.49
C ASP A 83 8.79 14.88 -27.11
N THR A 84 7.61 15.44 -26.83
CA THR A 84 7.28 15.97 -25.50
C THR A 84 7.16 14.83 -24.50
N LEU A 85 7.90 14.92 -23.39
CA LEU A 85 7.79 13.98 -22.27
C LEU A 85 6.45 14.18 -21.55
N CYS A 86 5.69 13.10 -21.41
CA CYS A 86 4.48 13.06 -20.60
C CYS A 86 4.58 12.03 -19.47
N PHE A 87 3.77 12.20 -18.42
CA PHE A 87 3.73 11.31 -17.26
C PHE A 87 2.34 11.27 -16.65
N ALA A 88 2.03 10.17 -15.96
CA ALA A 88 0.79 10.02 -15.20
C ALA A 88 0.94 8.99 -14.08
N SER A 89 -0.01 9.00 -13.14
CA SER A 89 -0.13 7.97 -12.10
C SER A 89 -0.73 6.66 -12.62
N GLU A 90 -1.39 6.67 -13.80
CA GLU A 90 -2.07 5.50 -14.34
C GLU A 90 -1.90 5.40 -15.87
N VAL A 91 -1.90 4.16 -16.37
CA VAL A 91 -1.72 3.86 -17.80
C VAL A 91 -2.84 4.46 -18.65
N LYS A 92 -4.11 4.35 -18.21
CA LYS A 92 -5.26 4.91 -18.93
C LYS A 92 -5.13 6.41 -19.18
N ALA A 93 -4.56 7.14 -18.24
CA ALA A 93 -4.30 8.56 -18.43
C ALA A 93 -3.17 8.83 -19.43
N MET A 94 -2.16 7.95 -19.50
CA MET A 94 -1.11 8.04 -20.52
C MET A 94 -1.66 7.81 -21.94
N LEU A 95 -2.59 6.86 -22.09
CA LEU A 95 -3.17 6.51 -23.39
C LEU A 95 -3.93 7.66 -24.06
N GLU A 96 -4.32 8.68 -23.29
CA GLU A 96 -4.88 9.94 -23.84
C GLU A 96 -3.84 10.81 -24.56
N ALA A 97 -2.55 10.55 -24.35
CA ALA A 97 -1.47 11.36 -24.91
C ALA A 97 -0.53 10.55 -25.80
N THR A 98 -0.27 9.30 -25.47
CA THR A 98 0.68 8.44 -26.19
C THR A 98 0.42 6.96 -25.96
N HIS A 99 0.86 6.13 -26.91
CA HIS A 99 0.94 4.67 -26.74
C HIS A 99 2.35 4.20 -26.35
N ASP A 100 3.34 5.10 -26.26
CA ASP A 100 4.65 4.82 -25.67
C ASP A 100 4.56 4.94 -24.16
N VAL A 101 4.12 3.87 -23.48
CA VAL A 101 3.91 3.87 -22.04
C VAL A 101 4.94 2.97 -21.35
N ASN A 102 5.70 3.58 -20.45
CA ASN A 102 6.75 2.94 -19.69
C ASN A 102 6.54 3.22 -18.19
N GLU A 103 6.90 2.26 -17.35
CA GLU A 103 6.90 2.45 -15.90
C GLU A 103 8.22 3.07 -15.44
N VAL A 104 8.18 4.03 -14.52
CA VAL A 104 9.37 4.43 -13.75
C VAL A 104 9.58 3.38 -12.66
N PRO A 105 10.67 2.59 -12.69
CA PRO A 105 10.89 1.54 -11.70
C PRO A 105 11.07 2.12 -10.28
N PRO A 106 10.73 1.36 -9.22
CA PRO A 106 11.01 1.75 -7.84
C PRO A 106 12.47 2.15 -7.62
N GLY A 107 12.70 3.21 -6.84
CA GLY A 107 14.06 3.70 -6.55
C GLY A 107 14.80 4.30 -7.74
N HIS A 108 14.06 4.76 -8.77
CA HIS A 108 14.67 5.36 -9.96
C HIS A 108 14.25 6.81 -10.17
N ARG A 109 15.14 7.51 -10.86
CA ARG A 109 14.92 8.85 -11.41
C ARG A 109 15.07 8.79 -12.93
N TYR A 110 14.16 9.45 -13.64
CA TYR A 110 14.20 9.64 -15.10
C TYR A 110 14.34 11.13 -15.41
N ASP A 111 15.38 11.52 -16.16
CA ASP A 111 15.70 12.92 -16.49
C ASP A 111 15.26 13.31 -17.92
N GLY A 112 14.30 12.58 -18.48
CA GLY A 112 13.83 12.76 -19.87
C GLY A 112 14.70 12.07 -20.91
N LYS A 113 15.87 11.54 -20.51
CA LYS A 113 16.82 10.85 -21.41
C LYS A 113 17.35 9.55 -20.86
N LYS A 114 17.59 9.50 -19.54
CA LYS A 114 18.22 8.35 -18.88
C LYS A 114 17.47 7.98 -17.62
N MET A 115 17.24 6.68 -17.48
CA MET A 115 16.81 6.08 -16.24
C MET A 115 18.03 5.81 -15.35
N LYS A 116 18.01 6.31 -14.10
CA LYS A 116 19.10 6.12 -13.12
C LYS A 116 18.52 5.61 -11.80
N ALA A 117 19.01 4.48 -11.33
CA ALA A 117 18.71 4.03 -9.99
C ALA A 117 19.42 4.93 -8.97
N TYR A 118 18.68 5.37 -7.95
CA TYR A 118 19.24 6.04 -6.77
C TYR A 118 19.14 5.16 -5.52
N PHE A 119 18.31 4.12 -5.57
CA PHE A 119 18.12 3.18 -4.47
C PHE A 119 17.93 1.75 -4.99
N HIS A 120 18.43 0.78 -4.24
CA HIS A 120 18.16 -0.64 -4.40
C HIS A 120 18.09 -1.29 -3.03
N LEU A 121 17.08 -2.12 -2.81
CA LEU A 121 17.10 -3.05 -1.69
C LEU A 121 18.26 -4.01 -1.84
N LYS A 122 19.01 -4.22 -0.77
CA LYS A 122 20.15 -5.13 -0.75
C LYS A 122 20.34 -5.71 0.64
N LYS A 123 20.91 -6.90 0.67
CA LYS A 123 21.31 -7.58 1.89
C LYS A 123 22.24 -6.71 2.72
N LYS A 124 21.89 -6.52 3.98
CA LYS A 124 22.67 -5.78 4.96
C LYS A 124 23.09 -6.71 6.10
N ARG A 125 24.06 -6.27 6.91
CA ARG A 125 24.45 -7.05 8.09
C ARG A 125 23.28 -7.16 9.06
N PRO A 126 23.01 -8.37 9.58
CA PRO A 126 21.99 -8.54 10.62
C PRO A 126 22.28 -7.67 11.85
N ILE A 127 21.22 -7.17 12.46
CA ILE A 127 21.30 -6.49 13.74
C ILE A 127 21.66 -7.49 14.83
N LYS A 128 22.25 -6.98 15.92
CA LYS A 128 22.58 -7.74 17.11
C LYS A 128 21.81 -7.19 18.28
N GLY A 129 21.30 -8.05 19.14
CA GLY A 129 20.53 -7.68 20.32
C GLY A 129 19.79 -8.89 20.87
N SER A 130 19.15 -8.73 22.01
CA SER A 130 18.20 -9.72 22.51
C SER A 130 16.93 -9.70 21.66
N THR A 131 16.13 -10.74 21.72
CA THR A 131 14.82 -10.80 21.07
C THR A 131 13.93 -9.66 21.54
N GLU A 132 13.95 -9.36 22.81
CA GLU A 132 13.16 -8.32 23.47
C GLU A 132 13.55 -6.92 22.93
N ASP A 133 14.83 -6.63 22.84
CA ASP A 133 15.33 -5.34 22.30
C ASP A 133 14.92 -5.17 20.82
N ILE A 134 15.05 -6.23 20.05
CA ILE A 134 14.71 -6.22 18.60
C ILE A 134 13.19 -6.08 18.41
N ALA A 135 12.37 -6.80 19.20
CA ALA A 135 10.92 -6.70 19.16
C ALA A 135 10.44 -5.29 19.56
N HIS A 136 10.98 -4.74 20.64
CA HIS A 136 10.63 -3.41 21.12
C HIS A 136 11.01 -2.31 20.10
N GLU A 137 12.19 -2.39 19.50
CA GLU A 137 12.60 -1.41 18.48
C GLU A 137 11.76 -1.54 17.20
N LEU A 138 11.36 -2.77 16.82
CA LEU A 138 10.42 -2.99 15.70
C LEU A 138 9.06 -2.34 16.01
N GLN A 139 8.50 -2.58 17.20
CA GLN A 139 7.24 -1.99 17.64
C GLN A 139 7.31 -0.46 17.58
N ARG A 140 8.38 0.13 18.11
CA ARG A 140 8.58 1.58 18.09
C ARG A 140 8.59 2.15 16.67
N ARG A 141 9.34 1.53 15.74
CA ARG A 141 9.41 1.98 14.34
C ARG A 141 8.07 1.88 13.63
N LEU A 142 7.33 0.80 13.86
CA LEU A 142 5.98 0.63 13.33
C LEU A 142 5.04 1.70 13.89
N ALA A 143 5.10 1.98 15.20
CA ALA A 143 4.31 3.02 15.84
C ALA A 143 4.64 4.41 15.25
N ASP A 144 5.93 4.75 15.13
CA ASP A 144 6.38 6.02 14.54
C ASP A 144 5.88 6.18 13.07
N SER A 145 5.92 5.09 12.29
CA SER A 145 5.40 5.09 10.92
C SER A 145 3.90 5.37 10.87
N VAL A 146 3.13 4.71 11.74
CA VAL A 146 1.67 4.88 11.80
C VAL A 146 1.31 6.28 12.30
N GLU A 147 1.95 6.77 13.37
CA GLU A 147 1.71 8.11 13.92
C GLU A 147 1.93 9.22 12.88
N ARG A 148 3.01 9.13 12.09
CA ARG A 148 3.26 10.09 10.99
C ARG A 148 2.10 10.11 10.00
N ARG A 149 1.61 8.94 9.56
CA ARG A 149 0.51 8.83 8.59
C ARG A 149 -0.83 9.32 9.13
N VAL A 150 -1.11 9.05 10.41
CA VAL A 150 -2.30 9.61 11.08
C VAL A 150 -2.23 11.14 11.10
N SER A 151 -1.04 11.69 11.41
CA SER A 151 -0.83 13.14 11.47
C SER A 151 -0.99 13.80 10.09
N GLU A 152 -0.47 13.17 9.04
CA GLU A 152 -0.60 13.62 7.64
C GLU A 152 -2.05 13.62 7.17
N SER A 153 -2.89 12.70 7.66
CA SER A 153 -4.32 12.57 7.31
C SER A 153 -5.26 13.35 8.25
N GLY A 154 -4.76 14.36 8.96
CA GLY A 154 -5.59 15.21 9.83
C GLY A 154 -6.30 14.45 10.95
N LYS A 155 -5.82 13.27 11.33
CA LYS A 155 -6.40 12.35 12.34
C LYS A 155 -7.77 11.74 11.97
N LEU A 156 -8.20 11.85 10.72
CA LEU A 156 -9.39 11.18 10.22
C LEU A 156 -8.95 9.99 9.34
N VAL A 157 -8.78 8.84 9.95
CA VAL A 157 -8.30 7.63 9.29
C VAL A 157 -9.11 6.41 9.67
N GLY A 158 -9.11 5.42 8.79
CA GLY A 158 -9.59 4.08 9.06
C GLY A 158 -8.51 3.03 8.92
N SER A 159 -8.89 1.77 9.04
CA SER A 159 -8.03 0.62 8.76
C SER A 159 -8.84 -0.50 8.11
N TRP A 160 -8.33 -1.09 7.05
CA TRP A 160 -8.84 -2.37 6.59
C TRP A 160 -8.42 -3.45 7.59
N LEU A 161 -9.40 -4.19 8.09
CA LEU A 161 -9.21 -5.10 9.22
C LEU A 161 -9.73 -6.50 8.87
N SER A 162 -8.84 -7.41 8.52
CA SER A 162 -9.19 -8.82 8.25
C SER A 162 -9.08 -9.71 9.50
N GLY A 163 -8.69 -9.15 10.66
CA GLY A 163 -8.33 -9.95 11.83
C GLY A 163 -7.06 -10.78 11.65
N GLY A 164 -6.28 -10.56 10.60
CA GLY A 164 -4.93 -11.08 10.45
C GLY A 164 -3.92 -10.24 11.24
N LEU A 165 -2.76 -10.82 11.54
CA LEU A 165 -1.71 -10.17 12.35
C LEU A 165 -1.35 -8.78 11.82
N GLU A 166 -1.17 -8.61 10.52
CA GLU A 166 -0.72 -7.36 9.90
C GLU A 166 -1.78 -6.27 9.96
N SER A 167 -2.99 -6.57 9.53
CA SER A 167 -4.09 -5.59 9.57
C SER A 167 -4.42 -5.17 10.99
N SER A 168 -4.37 -6.13 11.93
CA SER A 168 -4.55 -5.87 13.36
C SER A 168 -3.43 -5.02 13.95
N THR A 169 -2.18 -5.26 13.54
CA THR A 169 -1.03 -4.41 13.93
C THR A 169 -1.24 -2.96 13.51
N MET A 170 -1.63 -2.72 12.26
CA MET A 170 -1.87 -1.34 11.79
C MET A 170 -3.01 -0.67 12.55
N ALA A 171 -4.12 -1.37 12.76
CA ALA A 171 -5.27 -0.84 13.48
C ALA A 171 -4.94 -0.54 14.96
N ALA A 172 -4.25 -1.46 15.66
CA ALA A 172 -3.86 -1.29 17.06
C ALA A 172 -2.93 -0.09 17.24
N LEU A 173 -1.93 0.07 16.33
CA LEU A 173 -0.99 1.19 16.39
C LEU A 173 -1.63 2.53 16.00
N ALA A 174 -2.66 2.53 15.16
CA ALA A 174 -3.37 3.77 14.78
C ALA A 174 -4.33 4.25 15.88
N ARG A 175 -4.93 3.34 16.63
CA ARG A 175 -5.98 3.64 17.62
C ARG A 175 -5.62 4.71 18.64
N PRO A 176 -4.41 4.73 19.26
CA PRO A 176 -4.04 5.75 20.25
C PRO A 176 -3.91 7.18 19.71
N HIS A 177 -3.79 7.35 18.39
CA HIS A 177 -3.52 8.64 17.75
C HIS A 177 -4.77 9.36 17.24
N VAL A 178 -5.95 8.73 17.36
CA VAL A 178 -7.23 9.26 16.89
C VAL A 178 -8.30 9.20 17.97
N ASP A 179 -9.24 10.13 17.94
CA ASP A 179 -10.38 10.10 18.85
C ASP A 179 -11.29 8.90 18.54
N LYS A 180 -11.47 8.63 17.25
CA LYS A 180 -12.27 7.51 16.73
C LYS A 180 -11.53 6.86 15.57
N LEU A 181 -11.32 5.54 15.65
CA LEU A 181 -10.80 4.73 14.55
C LEU A 181 -11.97 4.00 13.87
N TYR A 182 -12.08 4.17 12.58
CA TYR A 182 -12.98 3.37 11.74
C TYR A 182 -12.27 2.12 11.24
N THR A 183 -12.90 0.95 11.34
CA THR A 183 -12.32 -0.29 10.82
C THR A 183 -13.30 -0.96 9.87
N PHE A 184 -12.77 -1.56 8.79
CA PHE A 184 -13.56 -2.11 7.70
C PHE A 184 -13.09 -3.52 7.38
N ALA A 185 -14.01 -4.48 7.41
CA ALA A 185 -13.77 -5.85 6.98
C ALA A 185 -14.71 -6.20 5.82
N ALA A 186 -14.24 -7.04 4.88
CA ALA A 186 -15.08 -7.55 3.83
C ALA A 186 -14.93 -9.06 3.70
N GLY A 187 -16.04 -9.75 3.48
CA GLY A 187 -16.06 -11.19 3.31
C GLY A 187 -17.43 -11.73 2.93
N THR A 188 -17.48 -12.98 2.51
CA THR A 188 -18.74 -13.69 2.32
C THR A 188 -19.43 -13.96 3.67
N PRO A 189 -20.74 -14.24 3.70
CA PRO A 189 -21.41 -14.63 4.94
C PRO A 189 -20.65 -15.79 5.62
N ASN A 190 -20.36 -15.66 6.90
CA ASN A 190 -19.58 -16.61 7.72
C ASN A 190 -18.08 -16.75 7.33
N ALA A 191 -17.50 -15.80 6.63
CA ALA A 191 -16.07 -15.76 6.38
C ALA A 191 -15.29 -15.73 7.71
N PRO A 192 -14.26 -16.58 7.91
CA PRO A 192 -13.49 -16.61 9.15
C PRO A 192 -12.84 -15.27 9.53
N ASP A 193 -12.45 -14.49 8.51
CA ASP A 193 -11.85 -13.17 8.72
C ASP A 193 -12.79 -12.19 9.42
N LEU A 194 -14.10 -12.26 9.17
CA LEU A 194 -15.08 -11.36 9.81
C LEU A 194 -15.17 -11.60 11.31
N GLU A 195 -15.08 -12.85 11.79
CA GLU A 195 -15.10 -13.17 13.21
C GLU A 195 -13.88 -12.58 13.93
N HIS A 196 -12.68 -12.79 13.38
CA HIS A 196 -11.45 -12.24 13.94
C HIS A 196 -11.38 -10.70 13.83
N ALA A 197 -11.96 -10.14 12.77
CA ALA A 197 -12.06 -8.69 12.63
C ALA A 197 -12.95 -8.07 13.73
N ARG A 198 -14.10 -8.69 14.05
CA ARG A 198 -14.96 -8.24 15.16
C ARG A 198 -14.24 -8.30 16.50
N GLU A 199 -13.60 -9.42 16.78
CA GLU A 199 -12.84 -9.60 18.03
C GLU A 199 -11.76 -8.51 18.18
N MET A 200 -10.99 -8.26 17.11
CA MET A 200 -9.97 -7.22 17.11
C MET A 200 -10.56 -5.83 17.24
N ALA A 201 -11.66 -5.54 16.54
CA ALA A 201 -12.35 -4.26 16.59
C ALA A 201 -12.90 -3.94 17.99
N GLU A 202 -13.46 -4.95 18.67
CA GLU A 202 -13.90 -4.84 20.06
C GLU A 202 -12.73 -4.59 21.00
N PHE A 203 -11.61 -5.31 20.81
CA PHE A 203 -10.42 -5.18 21.63
C PHE A 203 -9.82 -3.77 21.61
N ILE A 204 -9.79 -3.12 20.43
CA ILE A 204 -9.24 -1.76 20.28
C ILE A 204 -10.31 -0.66 20.38
N ASP A 205 -11.56 -0.99 20.66
CA ASP A 205 -12.69 -0.03 20.72
C ASP A 205 -12.76 0.84 19.44
N SER A 206 -12.91 0.20 18.27
CA SER A 206 -13.07 0.85 16.98
C SER A 206 -14.53 0.84 16.50
N ASP A 207 -14.90 1.81 15.64
CA ASP A 207 -16.17 1.78 14.92
C ASP A 207 -16.05 0.85 13.72
N HIS A 208 -16.54 -0.37 13.87
CA HIS A 208 -16.35 -1.46 12.93
C HIS A 208 -17.49 -1.60 11.93
N HIS A 209 -17.12 -1.70 10.65
CA HIS A 209 -18.05 -1.85 9.54
C HIS A 209 -17.72 -3.12 8.74
N GLU A 210 -18.75 -3.95 8.53
CA GLU A 210 -18.62 -5.17 7.74
C GLU A 210 -19.29 -5.01 6.37
N VAL A 211 -18.57 -5.38 5.34
CA VAL A 211 -19.04 -5.47 3.97
C VAL A 211 -19.27 -6.94 3.64
N ILE A 212 -20.52 -7.38 3.74
CA ILE A 212 -20.89 -8.74 3.36
C ILE A 212 -20.97 -8.81 1.84
N VAL A 213 -20.10 -9.60 1.24
CA VAL A 213 -19.93 -9.68 -0.21
C VAL A 213 -20.61 -10.93 -0.75
N THR A 214 -21.54 -10.73 -1.68
CA THR A 214 -22.17 -11.83 -2.43
C THR A 214 -21.43 -12.10 -3.75
N PHE A 215 -21.63 -13.28 -4.32
CA PHE A 215 -21.08 -13.61 -5.63
C PHE A 215 -21.52 -12.63 -6.73
N ASN A 216 -22.79 -12.21 -6.73
CA ASN A 216 -23.28 -11.26 -7.72
C ASN A 216 -22.57 -9.90 -7.59
N GLU A 217 -22.43 -9.38 -6.37
CA GLU A 217 -21.68 -8.12 -6.14
C GLU A 217 -20.23 -8.21 -6.58
N MET A 218 -19.59 -9.38 -6.40
CA MET A 218 -18.23 -9.61 -6.93
C MET A 218 -18.18 -9.56 -8.45
N MET A 219 -19.14 -10.19 -9.12
CA MET A 219 -19.22 -10.21 -10.59
C MET A 219 -19.59 -8.83 -11.14
N ASP A 220 -20.47 -8.10 -10.49
CA ASP A 220 -20.84 -6.74 -10.88
C ASP A 220 -19.66 -5.75 -10.71
N ALA A 221 -18.80 -5.95 -9.70
CA ALA A 221 -17.64 -5.13 -9.47
C ALA A 221 -16.45 -5.48 -10.42
N LEU A 222 -16.43 -6.67 -11.01
CA LEU A 222 -15.27 -7.17 -11.76
C LEU A 222 -14.83 -6.26 -12.92
N PRO A 223 -15.71 -5.70 -13.77
CA PRO A 223 -15.29 -4.77 -14.82
C PRO A 223 -14.57 -3.53 -14.27
N GLU A 224 -15.11 -2.93 -13.21
CA GLU A 224 -14.53 -1.75 -12.55
C GLU A 224 -13.18 -2.08 -11.90
N VAL A 225 -13.08 -3.26 -11.25
CA VAL A 225 -11.83 -3.74 -10.68
C VAL A 225 -10.75 -3.86 -11.76
N ILE A 226 -11.04 -4.48 -12.90
CA ILE A 226 -10.10 -4.62 -14.02
C ILE A 226 -9.71 -3.25 -14.57
N TYR A 227 -10.69 -2.36 -14.76
CA TYR A 227 -10.47 -1.01 -15.26
C TYR A 227 -9.53 -0.20 -14.36
N HIS A 228 -9.79 -0.18 -13.05
CA HIS A 228 -8.96 0.55 -12.10
C HIS A 228 -7.61 -0.11 -11.87
N LEU A 229 -7.58 -1.44 -11.79
CA LEU A 229 -6.35 -2.20 -11.55
C LEU A 229 -5.37 -2.12 -12.74
N GLU A 230 -5.89 -1.92 -13.96
CA GLU A 230 -5.11 -1.93 -15.21
C GLU A 230 -4.33 -3.25 -15.40
N SER A 231 -4.93 -4.38 -15.01
CA SER A 231 -4.31 -5.70 -15.08
C SER A 231 -5.36 -6.78 -15.35
N PHE A 232 -4.94 -7.82 -16.09
CA PHE A 232 -5.68 -9.07 -16.31
C PHE A 232 -5.05 -10.26 -15.59
N ASP A 233 -4.09 -10.04 -14.69
CA ASP A 233 -3.56 -11.13 -13.86
C ASP A 233 -4.67 -11.67 -12.94
N ALA A 234 -5.01 -12.95 -13.13
CA ALA A 234 -6.17 -13.55 -12.47
C ALA A 234 -6.04 -13.58 -10.94
N LEU A 235 -4.81 -13.72 -10.41
CA LEU A 235 -4.59 -13.75 -8.96
C LEU A 235 -4.72 -12.35 -8.37
N LEU A 236 -4.17 -11.36 -9.07
CA LEU A 236 -4.25 -9.96 -8.67
C LEU A 236 -5.68 -9.44 -8.75
N VAL A 237 -6.39 -9.68 -9.86
CA VAL A 237 -7.80 -9.30 -10.05
C VAL A 237 -8.68 -9.92 -8.96
N ARG A 238 -8.58 -11.24 -8.73
CA ARG A 238 -9.37 -11.94 -7.72
C ARG A 238 -9.19 -11.36 -6.32
N SER A 239 -7.94 -11.08 -5.93
CA SER A 239 -7.65 -10.49 -4.62
C SER A 239 -8.07 -9.01 -4.53
N SER A 240 -8.17 -8.31 -5.66
CA SER A 240 -8.57 -6.90 -5.71
C SER A 240 -10.07 -6.67 -5.54
N ILE A 241 -10.92 -7.64 -5.88
CA ILE A 241 -12.39 -7.48 -5.78
C ILE A 241 -12.79 -7.10 -4.35
N THR A 242 -12.32 -7.85 -3.36
CA THR A 242 -12.65 -7.58 -1.95
C THR A 242 -12.04 -6.26 -1.47
N ASN A 243 -10.80 -5.94 -1.89
CA ASN A 243 -10.18 -4.65 -1.59
C ASN A 243 -10.97 -3.48 -2.17
N TYR A 244 -11.44 -3.61 -3.41
CA TYR A 244 -12.25 -2.59 -4.07
C TYR A 244 -13.57 -2.34 -3.33
N LEU A 245 -14.27 -3.40 -2.92
CA LEU A 245 -15.55 -3.29 -2.22
C LEU A 245 -15.40 -2.72 -0.81
N VAL A 246 -14.36 -3.13 -0.06
CA VAL A 246 -14.09 -2.56 1.26
C VAL A 246 -13.60 -1.11 1.17
N ALA A 247 -12.84 -0.76 0.14
CA ALA A 247 -12.41 0.62 -0.11
C ALA A 247 -13.60 1.53 -0.41
N LYS A 248 -14.57 1.04 -1.21
CA LYS A 248 -15.83 1.75 -1.47
C LYS A 248 -16.58 2.07 -0.18
N ALA A 249 -16.74 1.08 0.70
CA ALA A 249 -17.41 1.31 1.97
C ALA A 249 -16.63 2.28 2.88
N ALA A 250 -15.30 2.21 2.89
CA ALA A 250 -14.46 3.08 3.71
C ALA A 250 -14.53 4.55 3.25
N SER A 251 -14.68 4.80 1.94
CA SER A 251 -14.70 6.15 1.37
C SER A 251 -15.86 7.03 1.85
N ASP A 252 -16.93 6.42 2.36
CA ASP A 252 -18.05 7.14 2.96
C ASP A 252 -17.75 7.71 4.36
N TYR A 253 -16.65 7.28 4.98
CA TYR A 253 -16.30 7.60 6.36
C TYR A 253 -14.98 8.34 6.51
N VAL A 254 -13.97 7.95 5.73
CA VAL A 254 -12.59 8.44 5.91
C VAL A 254 -11.89 8.67 4.57
N PRO A 255 -11.02 9.70 4.46
CA PRO A 255 -10.22 9.95 3.26
C PRO A 255 -9.00 9.03 3.14
N ALA A 256 -8.60 8.37 4.24
CA ALA A 256 -7.44 7.50 4.26
C ALA A 256 -7.66 6.27 5.14
N VAL A 257 -7.04 5.15 4.76
CA VAL A 257 -7.07 3.89 5.49
C VAL A 257 -5.68 3.30 5.64
N PHE A 258 -5.45 2.52 6.69
CA PHE A 258 -4.27 1.67 6.79
C PHE A 258 -4.53 0.31 6.15
N SER A 259 -3.50 -0.23 5.48
CA SER A 259 -3.43 -1.58 4.95
C SER A 259 -2.24 -2.33 5.53
N GLY A 260 -2.40 -3.63 5.78
CA GLY A 260 -1.37 -4.49 6.36
C GLY A 260 -0.30 -5.00 5.38
N GLU A 261 -0.28 -4.51 4.14
CA GLU A 261 0.67 -4.98 3.13
C GLU A 261 2.13 -4.71 3.51
N GLY A 262 3.01 -5.62 3.12
CA GLY A 262 4.44 -5.60 3.46
C GLY A 262 4.83 -6.49 4.63
N GLY A 263 3.88 -6.88 5.50
CA GLY A 263 4.18 -7.73 6.64
C GLY A 263 4.61 -9.14 6.25
N ASP A 264 3.98 -9.76 5.26
CA ASP A 264 4.37 -11.08 4.75
C ASP A 264 5.77 -11.07 4.14
N GLU A 265 6.07 -10.06 3.35
CA GLU A 265 7.35 -9.91 2.64
C GLU A 265 8.51 -9.61 3.58
N LEU A 266 8.28 -8.80 4.61
CA LEU A 266 9.33 -8.41 5.53
C LEU A 266 9.60 -9.46 6.62
N PHE A 267 8.60 -10.27 6.98
CA PHE A 267 8.66 -11.16 8.14
C PHE A 267 8.39 -12.64 7.81
N ALA A 268 8.60 -13.04 6.55
CA ALA A 268 8.50 -14.44 6.11
C ALA A 268 7.11 -15.07 6.30
N GLY A 269 6.03 -14.34 5.91
CA GLY A 269 4.66 -14.77 6.16
C GLY A 269 4.09 -15.81 5.18
N TYR A 270 4.79 -16.14 4.10
CA TYR A 270 4.31 -17.06 3.08
C TYR A 270 4.64 -18.53 3.39
N GLU A 271 3.68 -19.42 3.19
CA GLU A 271 3.82 -20.84 3.53
C GLU A 271 5.00 -21.53 2.83
N TYR A 272 5.27 -21.21 1.56
CA TYR A 272 6.38 -21.80 0.82
C TYR A 272 7.76 -21.49 1.45
N ILE A 273 7.89 -20.38 2.16
CA ILE A 273 9.13 -19.97 2.83
C ILE A 273 9.52 -20.96 3.95
N LYS A 274 8.55 -21.61 4.59
CA LYS A 274 8.80 -22.60 5.64
C LYS A 274 9.61 -23.81 5.15
N SER A 275 9.63 -24.06 3.85
CA SER A 275 10.39 -25.15 3.23
C SER A 275 11.73 -24.71 2.62
N MET A 276 12.09 -23.43 2.75
CA MET A 276 13.35 -22.88 2.23
C MET A 276 14.48 -23.05 3.23
N ASP A 277 15.71 -23.07 2.71
CA ASP A 277 16.90 -22.97 3.54
C ASP A 277 16.98 -21.57 4.16
N ILE A 278 17.19 -21.52 5.47
CA ILE A 278 17.19 -20.26 6.25
C ILE A 278 18.23 -19.25 5.78
N GLU A 279 19.30 -19.73 5.15
CA GLU A 279 20.38 -18.90 4.59
C GLU A 279 19.96 -18.14 3.34
N ASP A 280 18.98 -18.65 2.57
CA ASP A 280 18.43 -18.04 1.36
C ASP A 280 17.32 -17.03 1.68
N LEU A 281 16.73 -17.10 2.87
CA LEU A 281 15.60 -16.27 3.28
C LEU A 281 15.87 -14.76 3.08
N PRO A 282 17.02 -14.16 3.40
CA PRO A 282 17.22 -12.73 3.21
C PRO A 282 17.15 -12.29 1.75
N ASP A 283 17.62 -13.11 0.82
CA ASP A 283 17.59 -12.79 -0.61
C ASP A 283 16.17 -12.94 -1.17
N GLU A 284 15.42 -13.95 -0.72
CA GLU A 284 14.02 -14.12 -1.06
C GLU A 284 13.16 -12.96 -0.58
N LEU A 285 13.31 -12.53 0.69
CA LEU A 285 12.54 -11.41 1.23
C LEU A 285 12.81 -10.10 0.48
N ILE A 286 14.05 -9.87 0.04
CA ILE A 286 14.39 -8.72 -0.81
C ILE A 286 13.71 -8.84 -2.17
N ASP A 287 13.73 -10.03 -2.79
CA ASP A 287 13.15 -10.23 -4.11
C ASP A 287 11.62 -10.03 -4.09
N ILE A 288 10.91 -10.64 -3.14
CA ILE A 288 9.45 -10.46 -3.02
C ILE A 288 9.07 -9.03 -2.64
N THR A 289 9.86 -8.34 -1.81
CA THR A 289 9.64 -6.93 -1.48
C THR A 289 9.83 -6.03 -2.72
N ASN A 290 10.83 -6.29 -3.55
CA ASN A 290 11.05 -5.54 -4.80
C ASN A 290 9.89 -5.68 -5.79
N ARG A 291 9.17 -6.79 -5.77
CA ARG A 291 8.04 -7.07 -6.68
C ARG A 291 6.70 -6.53 -6.20
N LEU A 292 6.62 -5.97 -4.99
CA LEU A 292 5.36 -5.46 -4.41
C LEU A 292 4.69 -4.38 -5.26
N HIS A 293 5.46 -3.54 -5.94
CA HIS A 293 4.96 -2.37 -6.68
C HIS A 293 3.95 -2.71 -7.78
N ASN A 294 4.05 -3.90 -8.39
CA ASN A 294 3.13 -4.38 -9.43
C ASN A 294 2.28 -5.59 -8.98
N THR A 295 2.20 -5.82 -7.69
CA THR A 295 1.35 -6.85 -7.06
C THR A 295 0.48 -6.22 -5.95
N ALA A 296 0.84 -6.46 -4.69
CA ALA A 296 0.04 -6.00 -3.55
C ALA A 296 -0.08 -4.48 -3.46
N LEU A 297 0.97 -3.72 -3.75
CA LEU A 297 0.91 -2.25 -3.76
C LEU A 297 0.03 -1.70 -4.88
N GLN A 298 0.10 -2.28 -6.08
CA GLN A 298 -0.81 -1.91 -7.17
C GLN A 298 -2.26 -2.16 -6.77
N ARG A 299 -2.56 -3.33 -6.21
CA ARG A 299 -3.90 -3.67 -5.72
C ARG A 299 -4.41 -2.63 -4.71
N VAL A 300 -3.61 -2.33 -3.70
CA VAL A 300 -3.99 -1.41 -2.62
C VAL A 300 -4.19 0.02 -3.13
N ASP A 301 -3.23 0.55 -3.90
CA ASP A 301 -3.32 1.88 -4.49
C ASP A 301 -4.56 2.01 -5.39
N ARG A 302 -4.74 1.08 -6.32
CA ARG A 302 -5.84 1.15 -7.28
C ARG A 302 -7.21 0.99 -6.63
N SER A 303 -7.33 0.08 -5.66
CA SER A 303 -8.60 -0.14 -4.95
C SER A 303 -9.02 1.07 -4.12
N SER A 304 -8.08 1.70 -3.39
CA SER A 304 -8.38 2.90 -2.60
C SER A 304 -8.63 4.12 -3.50
N ALA A 305 -7.77 4.34 -4.47
CA ALA A 305 -7.87 5.48 -5.38
C ALA A 305 -9.15 5.47 -6.22
N ALA A 306 -9.67 4.29 -6.60
CA ALA A 306 -10.94 4.14 -7.32
C ALA A 306 -12.11 4.84 -6.61
N HIS A 307 -12.02 5.03 -5.30
CA HIS A 307 -13.02 5.67 -4.46
C HIS A 307 -12.52 6.97 -3.81
N GLY A 308 -11.45 7.56 -4.35
CA GLY A 308 -10.91 8.83 -3.86
C GLY A 308 -10.34 8.76 -2.45
N THR A 309 -9.84 7.59 -2.02
CA THR A 309 -9.17 7.41 -0.73
C THR A 309 -7.71 7.07 -0.90
N ILE A 310 -6.93 7.25 0.15
CA ILE A 310 -5.50 6.91 0.20
C ILE A 310 -5.31 5.69 1.12
N ALA A 311 -4.56 4.69 0.67
CA ALA A 311 -4.17 3.57 1.52
C ALA A 311 -2.72 3.73 2.01
N HIS A 312 -2.56 3.83 3.33
CA HIS A 312 -1.26 3.88 3.99
C HIS A 312 -0.73 2.47 4.25
N VAL A 313 0.51 2.20 3.85
CA VAL A 313 1.20 0.93 4.04
C VAL A 313 2.32 1.09 5.07
N GLY A 314 1.96 1.10 6.35
CA GLY A 314 2.89 1.43 7.44
C GLY A 314 4.09 0.49 7.56
N PHE A 315 3.95 -0.80 7.20
CA PHE A 315 5.08 -1.73 7.13
C PHE A 315 6.13 -1.33 6.10
N LEU A 316 5.72 -0.64 5.03
CA LEU A 316 6.60 -0.25 3.93
C LEU A 316 7.17 1.17 4.09
N ASP A 317 7.15 1.70 5.30
CA ASP A 317 7.95 2.88 5.64
C ASP A 317 9.44 2.56 5.51
N PRO A 318 10.27 3.42 4.90
CA PRO A 318 11.69 3.16 4.68
C PRO A 318 12.47 2.75 5.93
N ASP A 319 12.16 3.35 7.08
CA ASP A 319 12.81 3.03 8.35
C ASP A 319 12.43 1.66 8.87
N VAL A 320 11.15 1.26 8.68
CA VAL A 320 10.66 -0.08 9.02
C VAL A 320 11.30 -1.12 8.12
N VAL A 321 11.33 -0.89 6.80
CA VAL A 321 11.91 -1.81 5.81
C VAL A 321 13.39 -2.02 6.06
N ASP A 322 14.17 -0.93 6.27
CA ASP A 322 15.60 -1.05 6.56
C ASP A 322 15.86 -1.88 7.82
N TYR A 323 15.08 -1.65 8.86
CA TYR A 323 15.21 -2.39 10.11
C TYR A 323 14.79 -3.85 9.95
N ALA A 324 13.61 -4.08 9.37
CA ALA A 324 13.03 -5.42 9.19
C ALA A 324 13.94 -6.33 8.36
N LEU A 325 14.51 -5.84 7.24
CA LEU A 325 15.42 -6.63 6.41
C LEU A 325 16.75 -6.98 7.09
N ARG A 326 17.07 -6.33 8.20
CA ARG A 326 18.26 -6.62 9.02
C ARG A 326 17.97 -7.51 10.24
N ILE A 327 16.72 -7.80 10.55
CA ILE A 327 16.36 -8.77 11.59
C ILE A 327 16.86 -10.16 11.16
N PRO A 328 17.54 -10.92 12.05
CA PRO A 328 17.99 -12.27 11.76
C PRO A 328 16.88 -13.18 11.24
N SER A 329 17.20 -14.05 10.29
CA SER A 329 16.22 -14.93 9.64
C SER A 329 15.50 -15.87 10.61
N ASP A 330 16.23 -16.40 11.59
CA ASP A 330 15.72 -17.28 12.66
C ASP A 330 14.74 -16.59 13.61
N MET A 331 14.73 -15.26 13.65
CA MET A 331 13.71 -14.48 14.38
C MET A 331 12.48 -14.17 13.51
N LYS A 332 12.54 -14.31 12.21
CA LYS A 332 11.39 -14.15 11.32
C LYS A 332 10.60 -15.45 11.17
N LEU A 333 11.33 -16.54 10.95
CA LEU A 333 10.84 -17.90 10.91
C LEU A 333 11.50 -18.69 12.06
N HIS A 334 10.76 -18.92 13.15
CA HIS A 334 11.28 -19.57 14.34
C HIS A 334 10.47 -20.83 14.65
N ASP A 335 11.13 -22.00 14.69
CA ASP A 335 10.49 -23.30 14.92
C ASP A 335 9.25 -23.54 14.02
N GLY A 336 9.30 -23.09 12.75
CA GLY A 336 8.21 -23.21 11.79
C GLY A 336 7.10 -22.17 11.96
N VAL A 337 7.22 -21.24 12.90
CA VAL A 337 6.28 -20.11 13.09
C VAL A 337 6.75 -18.92 12.29
N GLU A 338 5.94 -18.52 11.31
CA GLU A 338 6.16 -17.32 10.49
C GLU A 338 5.91 -16.04 11.28
N LYS A 339 6.56 -14.93 10.88
CA LYS A 339 6.40 -13.60 11.50
C LYS A 339 6.68 -13.58 13.00
N TRP A 340 7.49 -14.53 13.49
CA TRP A 340 7.67 -14.74 14.92
C TRP A 340 8.05 -13.46 15.68
N ILE A 341 9.03 -12.69 15.17
CA ILE A 341 9.45 -11.43 15.82
C ILE A 341 8.34 -10.35 15.77
N LEU A 342 7.50 -10.34 14.75
CA LEU A 342 6.36 -9.41 14.67
C LEU A 342 5.31 -9.78 15.74
N ARG A 343 5.01 -11.08 15.93
CA ARG A 343 4.12 -11.55 17.00
C ARG A 343 4.66 -11.14 18.37
N ARG A 344 5.98 -11.28 18.60
CA ARG A 344 6.63 -10.82 19.83
C ARG A 344 6.58 -9.30 20.02
N ALA A 345 6.75 -8.55 18.94
CA ALA A 345 6.66 -7.09 18.97
C ALA A 345 5.25 -6.58 19.30
N MET A 346 4.22 -7.34 18.94
CA MET A 346 2.81 -6.98 19.17
C MET A 346 2.21 -7.63 20.42
N ASP A 347 3.00 -8.34 21.22
CA ASP A 347 2.57 -8.92 22.48
C ASP A 347 2.01 -7.84 23.42
N GLY A 348 0.82 -8.07 23.98
CA GLY A 348 0.09 -7.09 24.80
C GLY A 348 -0.64 -5.98 24.03
N LEU A 349 -0.43 -5.85 22.72
CA LEU A 349 -1.16 -4.91 21.86
C LEU A 349 -2.25 -5.58 21.02
N LEU A 350 -2.21 -6.88 20.87
CA LEU A 350 -3.19 -7.69 20.15
C LEU A 350 -3.70 -8.82 21.04
N PRO A 351 -4.94 -9.32 20.81
CA PRO A 351 -5.43 -10.52 21.48
C PRO A 351 -4.59 -11.76 21.14
N ASP A 352 -4.47 -12.71 22.06
CA ASP A 352 -3.74 -13.97 21.84
C ASP A 352 -4.27 -14.74 20.63
N SER A 353 -5.60 -14.73 20.40
CA SER A 353 -6.24 -15.34 19.24
C SER A 353 -5.74 -14.79 17.89
N ILE A 354 -5.38 -13.53 17.85
CA ILE A 354 -4.78 -12.88 16.67
C ILE A 354 -3.27 -13.14 16.61
N LEU A 355 -2.59 -13.09 17.77
CA LEU A 355 -1.16 -13.39 17.86
C LEU A 355 -0.83 -14.83 17.46
N ASP A 356 -1.68 -15.80 17.79
CA ASP A 356 -1.47 -17.21 17.49
C ASP A 356 -2.11 -17.65 16.15
N ARG A 357 -2.86 -16.77 15.50
CA ARG A 357 -3.54 -17.08 14.26
C ARG A 357 -2.55 -17.43 13.15
N THR A 358 -2.76 -18.60 12.51
CA THR A 358 -2.01 -19.01 11.32
C THR A 358 -2.40 -18.14 10.12
N LYS A 359 -1.44 -17.84 9.25
CA LYS A 359 -1.69 -17.10 8.01
C LYS A 359 -2.69 -17.83 7.12
N SER A 360 -3.76 -17.13 6.77
CA SER A 360 -4.69 -17.50 5.72
C SER A 360 -4.50 -16.57 4.53
N LYS A 361 -4.65 -17.09 3.30
CA LYS A 361 -4.61 -16.20 2.13
C LYS A 361 -5.86 -15.31 2.15
N PHE A 362 -5.71 -14.06 1.72
CA PHE A 362 -6.77 -13.06 1.79
C PHE A 362 -8.11 -13.53 1.19
N TRP A 363 -8.09 -14.16 0.00
CA TRP A 363 -9.32 -14.69 -0.63
C TRP A 363 -9.89 -15.95 0.03
N GLU A 364 -9.07 -16.71 0.78
CA GLU A 364 -9.51 -17.86 1.56
C GLU A 364 -10.17 -17.40 2.85
N GLY A 365 -9.53 -16.48 3.58
CA GLY A 365 -10.07 -15.89 4.82
C GLY A 365 -11.36 -15.10 4.60
N ALA A 366 -11.46 -14.38 3.49
CA ALA A 366 -12.67 -13.68 3.07
C ALA A 366 -13.75 -14.59 2.44
N GLY A 367 -13.47 -15.89 2.23
CA GLY A 367 -14.41 -16.86 1.65
C GLY A 367 -14.70 -16.71 0.14
N VAL A 368 -13.92 -15.88 -0.56
CA VAL A 368 -14.17 -15.53 -1.98
C VAL A 368 -13.63 -16.58 -2.93
N GLY A 369 -12.58 -17.31 -2.53
CA GLY A 369 -11.86 -18.25 -3.40
C GLY A 369 -12.71 -19.39 -3.95
N GLU A 370 -13.55 -20.00 -3.12
CA GLU A 370 -14.39 -21.13 -3.51
C GLU A 370 -15.49 -20.73 -4.50
N GLN A 371 -16.12 -19.59 -4.31
CA GLN A 371 -17.22 -19.11 -5.15
C GLN A 371 -16.75 -18.79 -6.57
N LEU A 372 -15.59 -18.15 -6.71
CA LEU A 372 -15.02 -17.83 -8.02
C LEU A 372 -14.51 -19.07 -8.75
N SER A 373 -13.97 -20.07 -8.03
CA SER A 373 -13.51 -21.32 -8.63
C SER A 373 -14.67 -22.15 -9.18
N GLN A 374 -15.80 -22.20 -8.47
CA GLN A 374 -17.00 -22.92 -8.93
C GLN A 374 -17.64 -22.32 -10.18
N TYR A 375 -17.46 -21.02 -10.41
CA TYR A 375 -17.97 -20.37 -11.61
C TYR A 375 -17.08 -20.58 -12.85
N ALA A 376 -15.79 -20.83 -12.63
CA ALA A 376 -14.83 -21.04 -13.72
C ALA A 376 -14.85 -22.47 -14.29
N GLU A 377 -15.52 -23.42 -13.61
CA GLU A 377 -15.80 -24.79 -14.08
C GLU A 377 -17.12 -24.85 -14.89
#